data_1e71d92e09f6ff1f2827dbcfdbca769a
#
_entry.id   1e71d92e09f6ff1f2827dbcfdbca769a
#
_cell.length_a   1.000
_cell.length_b   1.000
_cell.length_c   1.000
_cell.angle_alpha   90.00
_cell.angle_beta   90.00
_cell.angle_gamma   90.00
#
_symmetry.space_group_name_H-M   'P 1'
#
loop_
_entity.id
_entity.type
_entity.pdbx_description
1 polymer ?
#
loop_
_entity_poly.entity_id
_entity_poly.type
_entity_poly.pdbx_seq_one_letter_code
_entity_poly.pdbx_strand_id
1 'polypeptide(L)'
;MTNKSLSPRQQKLQLELLRKLHERNPANPAINEALEARIQSFELAFRMQTEAPEVTDLSGETELTRKLYGMDDPKTENFGQMCLLARRFAERGVRFIQVSHAHSLPFNNEQWDQHSHLEKGHSINVRQIDKPITGLIRDLKRLGLLEDTLVLWGGDFGRTPTAQAGSGARGRD
;
A
#
# COMPACT_ATOMS: atom_id res chain seq x y z
N MET A 1 -12.25 -4.37 8.56
CA MET A 1 -13.59 -4.98 8.80
C MET A 1 -13.61 -5.51 10.21
N THR A 2 -14.29 -4.85 11.13
CA THR A 2 -14.47 -5.34 12.51
C THR A 2 -15.65 -6.30 12.55
N ASN A 3 -15.47 -7.44 13.20
CA ASN A 3 -16.58 -8.36 13.43
C ASN A 3 -17.58 -7.69 14.40
N LYS A 4 -18.79 -7.41 13.93
CA LYS A 4 -19.81 -6.71 14.72
C LYS A 4 -20.45 -7.59 15.82
N SER A 5 -20.22 -8.90 15.80
CA SER A 5 -20.87 -9.86 16.70
C SER A 5 -19.98 -10.37 17.85
N LEU A 6 -18.67 -10.13 17.79
CA LEU A 6 -17.71 -10.61 18.80
C LEU A 6 -16.76 -9.49 19.22
N SER A 7 -16.49 -9.39 20.52
CA SER A 7 -15.43 -8.53 21.02
C SER A 7 -14.04 -9.09 20.63
N PRO A 8 -12.98 -8.26 20.56
CA PRO A 8 -11.62 -8.73 20.26
C PRO A 8 -11.15 -9.86 21.19
N ARG A 9 -11.52 -9.80 22.47
CA ARG A 9 -11.22 -10.85 23.46
C ARG A 9 -11.90 -12.17 23.13
N GLN A 10 -13.19 -12.13 22.75
CA GLN A 10 -13.95 -13.33 22.35
C GLN A 10 -13.39 -13.92 21.06
N GLN A 11 -13.01 -13.08 20.10
CA GLN A 11 -12.43 -13.52 18.85
C GLN A 11 -11.07 -14.21 19.06
N LYS A 12 -10.22 -13.68 19.95
CA LYS A 12 -8.97 -14.31 20.34
C LYS A 12 -9.19 -15.68 21.00
N LEU A 13 -10.11 -15.77 21.94
CA LEU A 13 -10.47 -17.03 22.59
C LEU A 13 -11.02 -18.08 21.61
N GLN A 14 -11.78 -17.65 20.61
CA GLN A 14 -12.28 -18.53 19.55
C GLN A 14 -11.15 -19.11 18.71
N LEU A 15 -10.16 -18.29 18.33
CA LEU A 15 -8.98 -18.73 17.57
C LEU A 15 -8.12 -19.71 18.39
N GLU A 16 -7.91 -19.43 19.68
CA GLU A 16 -7.20 -20.32 20.59
C GLU A 16 -7.91 -21.68 20.76
N LEU A 17 -9.25 -21.66 20.83
CA LEU A 17 -10.05 -22.88 20.90
C LEU A 17 -9.94 -23.71 19.61
N LEU A 18 -10.04 -23.05 18.44
CA LEU A 18 -9.88 -23.73 17.14
C LEU A 18 -8.53 -24.40 17.05
N ARG A 19 -7.45 -23.73 17.47
CA ARG A 19 -6.09 -24.27 17.46
C ARG A 19 -6.00 -25.51 18.36
N LYS A 20 -6.51 -25.45 19.59
CA LYS A 20 -6.52 -26.59 20.53
C LYS A 20 -7.35 -27.76 20.02
N LEU A 21 -8.46 -27.51 19.35
CA LEU A 21 -9.28 -28.56 18.74
C LEU A 21 -8.57 -29.23 17.56
N HIS A 22 -7.83 -28.43 16.76
CA HIS A 22 -7.01 -28.96 15.67
C HIS A 22 -5.87 -29.84 16.19
N GLU A 23 -5.13 -29.41 17.20
CA GLU A 23 -4.06 -30.19 17.83
C GLU A 23 -4.53 -31.53 18.42
N ARG A 24 -5.80 -31.59 18.89
CA ARG A 24 -6.40 -32.78 19.48
C ARG A 24 -6.97 -33.80 18.48
N ASN A 25 -7.15 -33.40 17.22
CA ASN A 25 -7.81 -34.25 16.22
C ASN A 25 -6.97 -34.39 14.94
N PRO A 26 -5.89 -35.18 14.96
CA PRO A 26 -4.96 -35.34 13.82
C PRO A 26 -5.49 -36.26 12.71
N ALA A 27 -6.81 -36.29 12.45
CA ALA A 27 -7.48 -37.39 11.75
C ALA A 27 -7.16 -37.53 10.24
N ASN A 28 -6.65 -36.51 9.55
CA ASN A 28 -6.24 -36.64 8.13
C ASN A 28 -5.22 -35.55 7.77
N PRO A 29 -4.00 -35.93 7.28
CA PRO A 29 -2.95 -34.94 6.96
C PRO A 29 -3.38 -33.86 5.97
N ALA A 30 -4.11 -34.21 4.92
CA ALA A 30 -4.55 -33.24 3.90
C ALA A 30 -5.61 -32.26 4.45
N ILE A 31 -6.51 -32.74 5.29
CA ILE A 31 -7.52 -31.90 5.97
C ILE A 31 -6.83 -31.01 7.01
N ASN A 32 -5.82 -31.54 7.69
CA ASN A 32 -5.04 -30.79 8.67
C ASN A 32 -4.27 -29.63 8.05
N GLU A 33 -3.65 -29.82 6.90
CA GLU A 33 -2.92 -28.78 6.18
C GLU A 33 -3.84 -27.63 5.72
N ALA A 34 -5.00 -27.98 5.15
CA ALA A 34 -5.98 -26.99 4.72
C ALA A 34 -6.61 -26.24 5.92
N LEU A 35 -6.84 -26.91 7.05
CA LEU A 35 -7.36 -26.31 8.26
C LEU A 35 -6.31 -25.39 8.92
N GLU A 36 -5.06 -25.82 8.97
CA GLU A 36 -3.96 -24.99 9.49
C GLU A 36 -3.80 -23.71 8.68
N ALA A 37 -3.77 -23.80 7.34
CA ALA A 37 -3.72 -22.63 6.47
C ALA A 37 -4.89 -21.67 6.73
N ARG A 38 -6.08 -22.19 7.03
CA ARG A 38 -7.27 -21.38 7.36
C ARG A 38 -7.17 -20.72 8.73
N ILE A 39 -6.65 -21.44 9.73
CA ILE A 39 -6.39 -20.88 11.07
C ILE A 39 -5.38 -19.73 10.96
N GLN A 40 -4.28 -19.93 10.24
CA GLN A 40 -3.26 -18.89 10.00
C GLN A 40 -3.83 -17.66 9.29
N SER A 41 -4.73 -17.86 8.32
CA SER A 41 -5.44 -16.77 7.65
C SER A 41 -6.32 -15.97 8.61
N PHE A 42 -7.04 -16.63 9.51
CA PHE A 42 -7.86 -15.95 10.52
C PHE A 42 -7.03 -15.23 11.58
N GLU A 43 -5.92 -15.83 12.02
CA GLU A 43 -4.97 -15.17 12.93
C GLU A 43 -4.33 -13.93 12.31
N LEU A 44 -3.97 -14.00 11.02
CA LEU A 44 -3.47 -12.85 10.28
C LEU A 44 -4.52 -11.75 10.18
N ALA A 45 -5.75 -12.10 9.80
CA ALA A 45 -6.86 -11.16 9.73
C ALA A 45 -7.16 -10.50 11.08
N PHE A 46 -7.09 -11.25 12.16
CA PHE A 46 -7.27 -10.73 13.52
C PHE A 46 -6.16 -9.74 13.90
N ARG A 47 -4.89 -10.08 13.64
CA ARG A 47 -3.76 -9.15 13.85
C ARG A 47 -3.90 -7.88 13.03
N MET A 48 -4.29 -7.99 11.77
CA MET A 48 -4.56 -6.82 10.92
C MET A 48 -5.66 -5.91 11.50
N GLN A 49 -6.70 -6.46 12.11
CA GLN A 49 -7.77 -5.67 12.72
C GLN A 49 -7.30 -4.92 13.99
N THR A 50 -6.39 -5.49 14.74
CA THR A 50 -5.90 -4.91 16.01
C THR A 50 -4.72 -3.96 15.82
N GLU A 51 -3.84 -4.24 14.86
CA GLU A 51 -2.60 -3.49 14.63
C GLU A 51 -2.73 -2.42 13.52
N ALA A 52 -3.62 -2.62 12.54
CA ALA A 52 -3.77 -1.68 11.43
C ALA A 52 -4.17 -0.25 11.87
N PRO A 53 -5.09 -0.05 12.84
CA PRO A 53 -5.43 1.30 13.28
C PRO A 53 -4.22 2.09 13.80
N GLU A 54 -3.34 1.43 14.54
CA GLU A 54 -2.13 2.05 15.09
C GLU A 54 -1.12 2.39 13.98
N VAL A 55 -0.97 1.52 12.98
CA VAL A 55 -0.08 1.76 11.84
C VAL A 55 -0.60 2.87 10.94
N THR A 56 -1.93 2.96 10.77
CA THR A 56 -2.56 3.96 9.90
C THR A 56 -2.72 5.32 10.55
N ASP A 57 -2.58 5.42 11.87
CA ASP A 57 -2.62 6.71 12.56
C ASP A 57 -1.31 7.47 12.36
N LEU A 58 -1.37 8.50 11.51
CA LEU A 58 -0.25 9.39 11.20
C LEU A 58 -0.17 10.62 12.12
N SER A 59 -0.99 10.72 13.16
CA SER A 59 -1.02 11.88 14.06
C SER A 59 0.28 12.08 14.82
N GLY A 60 0.99 10.97 15.12
CA GLY A 60 2.28 10.98 15.80
C GLY A 60 3.49 11.30 14.91
N GLU A 61 3.31 11.45 13.60
CA GLU A 61 4.43 11.78 12.71
C GLU A 61 4.84 13.25 12.82
N THR A 62 6.16 13.47 12.86
CA THR A 62 6.71 14.82 12.99
C THR A 62 6.42 15.66 11.75
N GLU A 63 6.41 16.98 11.91
CA GLU A 63 6.24 17.91 10.79
C GLU A 63 7.38 17.75 9.76
N LEU A 64 8.60 17.45 10.22
CA LEU A 64 9.75 17.16 9.34
C LEU A 64 9.50 15.92 8.49
N THR A 65 8.97 14.85 9.09
CA THR A 65 8.58 13.64 8.35
C THR A 65 7.50 13.96 7.33
N ARG A 66 6.43 14.64 7.74
CA ARG A 66 5.36 15.06 6.83
C ARG A 66 5.89 15.86 5.63
N LYS A 67 6.80 16.79 5.89
CA LYS A 67 7.43 17.62 4.86
C LYS A 67 8.35 16.83 3.94
N LEU A 68 9.06 15.84 4.48
CA LEU A 68 9.90 14.92 3.69
C LEU A 68 9.09 14.17 2.64
N TYR A 69 7.88 13.73 3.01
CA TYR A 69 6.95 13.04 2.11
C TYR A 69 6.07 13.97 1.28
N GLY A 70 6.27 15.28 1.37
CA GLY A 70 5.51 16.26 0.61
C GLY A 70 4.07 16.44 1.05
N MET A 71 3.77 16.15 2.31
CA MET A 71 2.42 16.32 2.88
C MET A 71 2.12 17.79 3.24
N ASP A 72 3.06 18.69 2.98
CA ASP A 72 2.93 20.14 3.09
C ASP A 72 2.41 20.82 1.80
N ASP A 73 2.27 20.07 0.71
CA ASP A 73 1.72 20.55 -0.57
C ASP A 73 0.48 19.70 -0.96
N PRO A 74 -0.69 20.31 -1.18
CA PRO A 74 -1.91 19.60 -1.57
C PRO A 74 -1.78 18.72 -2.82
N LYS A 75 -0.79 19.00 -3.68
CA LYS A 75 -0.56 18.21 -4.89
C LYS A 75 0.13 16.88 -4.61
N THR A 76 0.96 16.82 -3.59
CA THR A 76 1.76 15.65 -3.22
C THR A 76 1.22 14.95 -1.96
N GLU A 77 0.39 15.62 -1.18
CA GLU A 77 -0.10 15.15 0.13
C GLU A 77 -0.67 13.74 0.08
N ASN A 78 -1.59 13.47 -0.84
CA ASN A 78 -2.27 12.18 -0.94
C ASN A 78 -1.27 11.04 -1.18
N PHE A 79 -0.42 11.19 -2.18
CA PHE A 79 0.57 10.17 -2.50
C PHE A 79 1.69 10.09 -1.44
N GLY A 80 2.03 11.23 -0.84
CA GLY A 80 2.94 11.31 0.30
C GLY A 80 2.45 10.53 1.50
N GLN A 81 1.16 10.64 1.81
CA GLN A 81 0.51 9.87 2.86
C GLN A 81 0.58 8.36 2.59
N MET A 82 0.32 7.93 1.35
CA MET A 82 0.42 6.52 0.97
C MET A 82 1.87 5.99 1.08
N CYS A 83 2.85 6.77 0.64
CA CYS A 83 4.27 6.42 0.78
C CYS A 83 4.70 6.33 2.26
N LEU A 84 4.24 7.25 3.10
CA LEU A 84 4.51 7.22 4.53
C LEU A 84 3.88 6.00 5.21
N LEU A 85 2.65 5.64 4.84
CA LEU A 85 2.01 4.40 5.31
C LEU A 85 2.80 3.17 4.86
N ALA A 86 3.29 3.14 3.63
CA ALA A 86 4.13 2.04 3.12
C ALA A 86 5.39 1.86 3.98
N ARG A 87 6.08 2.93 4.36
CA ARG A 87 7.22 2.88 5.27
C ARG A 87 6.81 2.28 6.63
N ARG A 88 5.71 2.72 7.21
CA ARG A 88 5.22 2.20 8.50
C ARG A 88 4.85 0.72 8.44
N PHE A 89 4.27 0.27 7.34
CA PHE A 89 4.03 -1.16 7.13
C PHE A 89 5.34 -1.95 7.00
N ALA A 90 6.35 -1.41 6.32
CA ALA A 90 7.67 -2.03 6.22
C ALA A 90 8.33 -2.16 7.61
N GLU A 91 8.26 -1.12 8.47
CA GLU A 91 8.73 -1.17 9.86
C GLU A 91 8.07 -2.27 10.68
N ARG A 92 6.83 -2.61 10.37
CA ARG A 92 6.08 -3.71 11.03
C ARG A 92 6.29 -5.08 10.37
N GLY A 93 7.22 -5.18 9.41
CA GLY A 93 7.59 -6.43 8.77
C GLY A 93 6.59 -6.93 7.72
N VAL A 94 5.75 -6.05 7.17
CA VAL A 94 4.88 -6.41 6.04
C VAL A 94 5.75 -6.63 4.81
N ARG A 95 5.73 -7.85 4.28
CA ARG A 95 6.65 -8.28 3.21
C ARG A 95 6.29 -7.83 1.81
N PHE A 96 5.03 -7.56 1.55
CA PHE A 96 4.55 -7.08 0.25
C PHE A 96 3.63 -5.87 0.44
N ILE A 97 4.04 -4.75 -0.11
CA ILE A 97 3.32 -3.48 -0.01
C ILE A 97 3.21 -2.91 -1.41
N GLN A 98 2.00 -2.66 -1.85
CA GLN A 98 1.73 -2.01 -3.13
C GLN A 98 1.20 -0.61 -2.88
N VAL A 99 1.84 0.38 -3.49
CA VAL A 99 1.41 1.77 -3.52
C VAL A 99 1.08 2.11 -4.96
N SER A 100 -0.15 2.51 -5.21
CA SER A 100 -0.61 2.86 -6.56
C SER A 100 -0.89 4.35 -6.65
N HIS A 101 -0.29 5.01 -7.62
CA HIS A 101 -0.67 6.37 -7.97
C HIS A 101 -1.91 6.31 -8.87
N ALA A 102 -3.06 6.36 -8.23
CA ALA A 102 -4.35 6.40 -8.91
C ALA A 102 -4.83 7.85 -9.04
N HIS A 103 -5.76 8.03 -9.96
CA HIS A 103 -6.47 9.29 -10.13
C HIS A 103 -7.11 9.74 -8.81
N SER A 104 -6.65 10.84 -8.25
CA SER A 104 -7.25 11.42 -7.05
C SER A 104 -8.14 12.61 -7.44
N LEU A 105 -9.42 12.48 -7.18
CA LEU A 105 -10.32 13.63 -7.16
C LEU A 105 -9.83 14.62 -6.09
N PRO A 106 -9.90 15.94 -6.29
CA PRO A 106 -10.74 16.69 -7.23
C PRO A 106 -10.02 17.19 -8.49
N PHE A 107 -8.75 16.87 -8.66
CA PHE A 107 -8.01 17.31 -9.84
C PHE A 107 -8.39 16.39 -10.99
N ASN A 108 -9.17 16.90 -11.94
CA ASN A 108 -9.60 16.23 -13.15
C ASN A 108 -8.37 15.97 -14.07
N ASN A 109 -7.39 15.26 -13.52
CA ASN A 109 -6.10 15.04 -14.14
C ASN A 109 -6.12 13.76 -14.92
N GLU A 110 -5.56 13.87 -16.06
CA GLU A 110 -5.29 12.79 -16.96
C GLU A 110 -4.51 11.71 -16.21
N GLN A 111 -4.95 10.50 -16.32
CA GLN A 111 -4.23 9.31 -15.83
C GLN A 111 -2.86 9.22 -16.50
N TRP A 112 -2.05 8.24 -16.15
CA TRP A 112 -0.78 7.97 -16.84
C TRP A 112 -0.97 7.57 -18.31
N ASP A 113 -2.17 7.14 -18.69
CA ASP A 113 -2.56 6.82 -20.05
C ASP A 113 -2.99 8.10 -20.80
N GLN A 114 -2.03 8.77 -21.37
CA GLN A 114 -2.18 10.09 -21.99
C GLN A 114 -2.44 9.95 -23.48
N HIS A 115 -3.71 10.02 -23.89
CA HIS A 115 -4.12 10.06 -25.30
C HIS A 115 -4.02 11.47 -25.92
N SER A 116 -3.83 12.50 -25.10
CA SER A 116 -3.64 13.88 -25.54
C SER A 116 -2.76 14.64 -24.52
N HIS A 117 -2.10 15.71 -24.98
CA HIS A 117 -1.31 16.58 -24.12
C HIS A 117 -0.29 15.82 -23.22
N LEU A 118 0.42 14.85 -23.77
CA LEU A 118 1.33 13.93 -23.07
C LEU A 118 2.29 14.65 -22.10
N GLU A 119 2.97 15.69 -22.59
CA GLU A 119 3.93 16.44 -21.79
C GLU A 119 3.29 17.10 -20.56
N LYS A 120 2.12 17.72 -20.74
CA LYS A 120 1.38 18.38 -19.67
C LYS A 120 0.91 17.37 -18.63
N GLY A 121 0.28 16.26 -19.07
CA GLY A 121 -0.25 15.23 -18.19
C GLY A 121 0.86 14.54 -17.39
N HIS A 122 1.94 14.15 -18.05
CA HIS A 122 3.10 13.56 -17.37
C HIS A 122 3.76 14.54 -16.39
N SER A 123 3.88 15.81 -16.75
CA SER A 123 4.44 16.84 -15.86
C SER A 123 3.60 17.02 -14.59
N ILE A 124 2.28 16.91 -14.70
CA ILE A 124 1.38 16.97 -13.55
C ILE A 124 1.58 15.74 -12.65
N ASN A 125 1.55 14.54 -13.25
CA ASN A 125 1.66 13.28 -12.50
C ASN A 125 3.02 13.12 -11.83
N VAL A 126 4.10 13.44 -12.54
CA VAL A 126 5.47 13.38 -11.98
C VAL A 126 5.62 14.30 -10.76
N ARG A 127 5.08 15.52 -10.82
CA ARG A 127 5.09 16.43 -9.67
C ARG A 127 4.38 15.88 -8.43
N GLN A 128 3.39 15.02 -8.61
CA GLN A 128 2.65 14.43 -7.50
C GLN A 128 3.44 13.32 -6.80
N ILE A 129 4.30 12.59 -7.53
CA ILE A 129 4.97 11.39 -7.02
C ILE A 129 6.45 11.59 -6.68
N ASP A 130 7.15 12.53 -7.31
CA ASP A 130 8.61 12.68 -7.22
C ASP A 130 9.08 12.90 -5.77
N LYS A 131 8.55 13.93 -5.11
CA LYS A 131 8.90 14.23 -3.71
C LYS A 131 8.52 13.10 -2.75
N PRO A 132 7.30 12.52 -2.80
CA PRO A 132 6.92 11.37 -1.98
C PRO A 132 7.82 10.14 -2.14
N ILE A 133 8.16 9.76 -3.37
CA ILE A 133 9.05 8.62 -3.64
C ILE A 133 10.45 8.89 -3.08
N THR A 134 10.97 10.10 -3.31
CA THR A 134 12.26 10.53 -2.74
C THR A 134 12.22 10.47 -1.22
N GLY A 135 11.12 10.91 -0.60
CA GLY A 135 10.88 10.84 0.84
C GLY A 135 10.93 9.41 1.34
N LEU A 136 10.20 8.51 0.70
CA LEU A 136 10.17 7.09 1.04
C LEU A 136 11.57 6.45 1.01
N ILE A 137 12.31 6.63 -0.08
CA ILE A 137 13.65 6.04 -0.24
C ILE A 137 14.63 6.58 0.81
N ARG A 138 14.61 7.89 1.05
CA ARG A 138 15.47 8.53 2.06
C ARG A 138 15.15 8.05 3.47
N ASP A 139 13.87 7.89 3.78
CA ASP A 139 13.43 7.47 5.11
C ASP A 139 13.74 5.99 5.35
N LEU A 140 13.48 5.11 4.38
CA LEU A 140 13.89 3.71 4.43
C LEU A 140 15.41 3.58 4.64
N LYS A 141 16.21 4.38 3.94
CA LYS A 141 17.67 4.41 4.12
C LYS A 141 18.07 4.89 5.52
N ARG A 142 17.48 5.98 6.00
CA ARG A 142 17.74 6.55 7.33
C ARG A 142 17.42 5.56 8.45
N LEU A 143 16.37 4.76 8.28
CA LEU A 143 15.93 3.76 9.25
C LEU A 143 16.65 2.40 9.12
N GLY A 144 17.56 2.26 8.15
CA GLY A 144 18.26 0.99 7.87
C GLY A 144 17.37 -0.08 7.23
N LEU A 145 16.15 0.28 6.81
CA LEU A 145 15.20 -0.66 6.19
C LEU A 145 15.48 -0.92 4.71
N LEU A 146 16.21 -0.02 4.05
CA LEU A 146 16.45 -0.12 2.61
C LEU A 146 17.35 -1.31 2.24
N GLU A 147 18.17 -1.79 3.16
CA GLU A 147 19.05 -2.95 2.94
C GLU A 147 18.25 -4.24 2.75
N ASP A 148 17.10 -4.34 3.44
CA ASP A 148 16.21 -5.51 3.40
C ASP A 148 14.92 -5.26 2.60
N THR A 149 14.81 -4.11 1.92
CA THR A 149 13.60 -3.71 1.19
C THR A 149 13.90 -3.46 -0.29
N LEU A 150 13.32 -4.28 -1.16
CA LEU A 150 13.33 -4.03 -2.60
C LEU A 150 12.22 -3.05 -2.96
N VAL A 151 12.60 -1.88 -3.46
CA VAL A 151 11.68 -0.87 -3.98
C VAL A 151 11.60 -1.01 -5.49
N LEU A 152 10.45 -1.44 -6.00
CA LEU A 152 10.16 -1.52 -7.43
C LEU A 152 9.26 -0.35 -7.83
N TRP A 153 9.66 0.36 -8.86
CA TRP A 153 8.82 1.32 -9.53
C TRP A 153 8.64 0.91 -10.98
N GLY A 154 7.40 0.76 -11.38
CA GLY A 154 7.05 0.35 -12.72
C GLY A 154 5.70 0.92 -13.12
N GLY A 155 5.46 0.92 -14.40
CA GLY A 155 4.17 1.20 -14.99
C GLY A 155 3.60 -0.06 -15.62
N ASP A 156 2.66 0.16 -16.49
CA ASP A 156 2.08 -0.86 -17.35
C ASP A 156 3.09 -1.32 -18.43
N PHE A 157 2.70 -2.28 -19.25
CA PHE A 157 3.51 -2.74 -20.38
C PHE A 157 3.84 -1.60 -21.37
N GLY A 158 4.81 -1.85 -22.26
CA GLY A 158 5.31 -0.85 -23.20
C GLY A 158 4.24 -0.34 -24.18
N ARG A 159 4.52 0.82 -24.76
CA ARG A 159 3.67 1.50 -25.73
C ARG A 159 4.31 1.49 -27.12
N THR A 160 3.47 1.53 -28.15
CA THR A 160 3.94 1.73 -29.52
C THR A 160 4.53 3.14 -29.69
N PRO A 161 5.46 3.35 -30.64
CA PRO A 161 6.03 4.68 -30.91
C PRO A 161 5.08 5.58 -31.72
N THR A 162 3.83 5.21 -31.86
CA THR A 162 2.81 5.95 -32.61
C THR A 162 2.03 6.90 -31.72
N ALA A 163 1.40 7.88 -32.33
CA ALA A 163 0.53 8.83 -31.64
C ALA A 163 -0.88 8.76 -32.27
N GLN A 164 -1.90 8.92 -31.44
CA GLN A 164 -3.28 8.96 -31.91
C GLN A 164 -3.49 10.13 -32.86
N ALA A 165 -3.95 9.85 -34.11
CA ALA A 165 -4.18 10.85 -35.11
C ALA A 165 -5.44 11.68 -34.82
N GLY A 166 -5.39 13.00 -34.98
CA GLY A 166 -6.56 13.87 -35.07
C GLY A 166 -6.86 14.78 -33.90
N SER A 167 -6.15 14.70 -32.77
CA SER A 167 -6.43 15.56 -31.61
C SER A 167 -5.62 16.87 -31.55
N GLY A 168 -4.78 17.15 -32.53
CA GLY A 168 -3.86 18.32 -32.48
C GLY A 168 -2.88 18.32 -31.32
N ALA A 169 -2.92 17.29 -30.51
CA ALA A 169 -2.16 17.14 -29.29
C ALA A 169 -1.29 15.87 -29.39
N ARG A 170 -0.06 15.99 -29.00
CA ARG A 170 0.89 14.88 -28.94
C ARG A 170 0.48 13.93 -27.81
N GLY A 171 -0.37 12.97 -28.12
CA GLY A 171 -0.80 11.88 -27.24
C GLY A 171 -0.20 10.54 -27.66
N ARG A 172 -0.44 9.52 -26.89
CA ARG A 172 -0.07 8.13 -27.21
C ARG A 172 -1.27 7.35 -27.75
N ASP A 173 -0.99 6.34 -28.54
CA ASP A 173 -1.90 5.26 -28.88
C ASP A 173 -1.92 4.22 -27.77
#